data_8f390d1267d87b8e8f00ca7f74496cd0
#
_entry.id   8f390d1267d87b8e8f00ca7f74496cd0
#
_cell.length_a   1.000
_cell.length_b   1.000
_cell.length_c   1.000
_cell.angle_alpha   90.00
_cell.angle_beta   90.00
_cell.angle_gamma   90.00
#
_symmetry.space_group_name_H-M   'P 1'
#
loop_
_entity.id
_entity.type
_entity.pdbx_description
1 polymer ?
#
loop_
_entity_poly.entity_id
_entity_poly.type
_entity_poly.pdbx_seq_one_letter_code
_entity_poly.pdbx_strand_id
1 'polypeptide(L)'
;FRIVKAHNDSGCKPHIEFAEATPFCSLPNELRSLANCCSYGYDRFYVDVTGELMVCGLSRIKLGGNILNTPINEIKKNSSVFRKFASNQHVPEKCRKCGTFELCHGGCRAAALSNGDWEQTPDPNMK
;
A
#
# COMPACT_ATOMS: atom_id res chain seq x y z
N PHE A 1 -12.04 11.87 8.37
CA PHE A 1 -10.87 11.99 9.24
C PHE A 1 -11.13 12.87 10.47
N ARG A 2 -11.63 14.12 10.33
CA ARG A 2 -11.84 15.02 11.48
C ARG A 2 -12.78 14.45 12.54
N ILE A 3 -13.88 13.79 12.14
CA ILE A 3 -14.82 13.13 13.07
C ILE A 3 -14.11 12.00 13.83
N VAL A 4 -13.32 11.17 13.14
CA VAL A 4 -12.57 10.07 13.77
C VAL A 4 -11.54 10.62 14.75
N LYS A 5 -10.81 11.67 14.36
CA LYS A 5 -9.87 12.33 15.28
C LYS A 5 -10.57 12.84 16.53
N ALA A 6 -11.66 13.58 16.40
CA ALA A 6 -12.41 14.10 17.53
C ALA A 6 -12.95 12.98 18.45
N HIS A 7 -13.43 11.86 17.85
CA HIS A 7 -13.86 10.69 18.61
C HIS A 7 -12.71 10.10 19.44
N ASN A 8 -11.55 9.84 18.77
CA ASN A 8 -10.41 9.24 19.43
C ASN A 8 -9.81 10.16 20.51
N ASP A 9 -9.71 11.47 20.25
CA ASP A 9 -9.19 12.47 21.18
C ASP A 9 -10.10 12.62 22.43
N SER A 10 -11.41 12.37 22.30
CA SER A 10 -12.35 12.40 23.43
C SER A 10 -12.23 11.20 24.38
N GLY A 11 -11.40 10.21 24.05
CA GLY A 11 -11.26 8.97 24.82
C GLY A 11 -12.44 8.01 24.70
N CYS A 12 -13.38 8.26 23.80
CA CYS A 12 -14.50 7.35 23.53
C CYS A 12 -14.02 6.00 22.99
N LYS A 13 -14.77 4.95 23.29
CA LYS A 13 -14.54 3.59 22.81
C LYS A 13 -15.65 3.17 21.84
N PRO A 14 -15.37 2.30 20.83
CA PRO A 14 -14.03 1.78 20.47
C PRO A 14 -13.13 2.84 19.83
N HIS A 15 -11.82 2.64 19.90
CA HIS A 15 -10.88 3.43 19.10
C HIS A 15 -11.07 3.12 17.62
N ILE A 16 -11.09 4.15 16.77
CA ILE A 16 -11.37 4.03 15.34
C ILE A 16 -10.09 4.25 14.55
N GLU A 17 -9.77 3.33 13.66
CA GLU A 17 -8.62 3.39 12.74
C GLU A 17 -9.07 3.26 11.29
N PHE A 18 -8.28 3.83 10.37
CA PHE A 18 -8.47 3.60 8.94
C PHE A 18 -7.65 2.40 8.52
N ALA A 19 -8.28 1.40 7.91
CA ALA A 19 -7.59 0.20 7.41
C ALA A 19 -6.89 0.45 6.07
N GLU A 20 -7.43 1.35 5.25
CA GLU A 20 -6.90 1.62 3.91
C GLU A 20 -5.76 2.63 3.92
N ALA A 21 -4.76 2.37 3.07
CA ALA A 21 -3.67 3.32 2.86
C ALA A 21 -4.21 4.64 2.28
N THR A 22 -3.88 5.73 2.92
CA THR A 22 -4.31 7.07 2.49
C THR A 22 -3.11 7.92 2.13
N PRO A 23 -3.06 8.52 0.91
CA PRO A 23 -1.95 9.39 0.54
C PRO A 23 -1.82 10.58 1.50
N PHE A 24 -0.64 10.77 2.08
CA PHE A 24 -0.39 11.85 3.05
C PHE A 24 -0.58 13.24 2.43
N CYS A 25 -0.33 13.41 1.13
CA CYS A 25 -0.56 14.68 0.43
C CYS A 25 -2.03 15.09 0.34
N SER A 26 -2.97 14.14 0.54
CA SER A 26 -4.40 14.44 0.57
C SER A 26 -4.90 14.93 1.92
N LEU A 27 -4.07 14.83 2.96
CA LEU A 27 -4.45 15.15 4.34
C LEU A 27 -3.77 16.40 4.86
N PRO A 28 -4.49 17.25 5.61
CA PRO A 28 -3.89 18.26 6.47
C PRO A 28 -2.90 17.63 7.46
N ASN A 29 -1.87 18.38 7.85
CA ASN A 29 -0.81 17.87 8.72
C ASN A 29 -1.34 17.26 10.03
N GLU A 30 -2.32 17.92 10.64
CA GLU A 30 -2.94 17.51 11.91
C GLU A 30 -3.73 16.18 11.83
N LEU A 31 -4.03 15.70 10.63
CA LEU A 31 -4.75 14.46 10.41
C LEU A 31 -3.87 13.30 9.90
N ARG A 32 -2.58 13.58 9.62
CA ARG A 32 -1.66 12.56 9.07
C ARG A 32 -1.37 11.43 10.04
N SER A 33 -1.46 11.67 11.34
CA SER A 33 -1.32 10.64 12.37
C SER A 33 -2.40 9.56 12.32
N LEU A 34 -3.52 9.82 11.64
CA LEU A 34 -4.59 8.84 11.41
C LEU A 34 -4.42 8.04 10.11
N ALA A 35 -3.49 8.46 9.25
CA ALA A 35 -3.26 7.78 7.99
C ALA A 35 -2.39 6.54 8.19
N ASN A 36 -2.77 5.46 7.53
CA ASN A 36 -1.94 4.26 7.44
C ASN A 36 -1.19 4.23 6.12
N CYS A 37 0.08 3.82 6.16
CA CYS A 37 0.82 3.47 4.95
C CYS A 37 0.47 2.05 4.49
N CYS A 38 0.65 1.80 3.22
CA CYS A 38 0.55 0.45 2.68
C CYS A 38 1.85 -0.31 2.93
N SER A 39 1.81 -1.39 3.70
CA SER A 39 2.95 -2.30 3.89
C SER A 39 2.93 -3.50 2.92
N TYR A 40 1.87 -3.67 2.16
CA TYR A 40 1.78 -4.73 1.15
C TYR A 40 2.78 -4.50 0.02
N GLY A 41 3.48 -5.57 -0.35
CA GLY A 41 4.56 -5.54 -1.32
C GLY A 41 5.94 -5.25 -0.73
N TYR A 42 5.99 -4.79 0.53
CA TYR A 42 7.23 -4.55 1.29
C TYR A 42 7.48 -5.68 2.30
N ASP A 43 6.69 -5.75 3.35
CA ASP A 43 6.81 -6.71 4.45
C ASP A 43 5.58 -7.64 4.56
N ARG A 44 4.47 -7.29 3.92
CA ARG A 44 3.23 -8.08 3.88
C ARG A 44 2.89 -8.49 2.46
N PHE A 45 2.40 -9.73 2.35
CA PHE A 45 1.95 -10.32 1.09
C PHE A 45 0.64 -11.05 1.32
N TYR A 46 -0.09 -11.27 0.25
CA TYR A 46 -1.31 -12.06 0.25
C TYR A 46 -1.08 -13.39 -0.47
N VAL A 47 -1.63 -14.46 0.08
CA VAL A 47 -1.65 -15.78 -0.56
C VAL A 47 -3.10 -16.15 -0.78
N ASP A 48 -3.47 -16.49 -2.00
CA ASP A 48 -4.82 -16.94 -2.28
C ASP A 48 -5.03 -18.43 -1.93
N VAL A 49 -6.27 -18.90 -2.08
CA VAL A 49 -6.66 -20.28 -1.75
C VAL A 49 -5.95 -21.33 -2.61
N THR A 50 -5.35 -20.96 -3.73
CA THR A 50 -4.58 -21.85 -4.60
C THR A 50 -3.08 -21.86 -4.26
N GLY A 51 -2.63 -21.02 -3.30
CA GLY A 51 -1.23 -20.86 -2.93
C GLY A 51 -0.48 -19.81 -3.77
N GLU A 52 -1.16 -19.08 -4.65
CA GLU A 52 -0.50 -18.03 -5.44
C GLU A 52 -0.15 -16.82 -4.60
N LEU A 53 1.10 -16.35 -4.71
CA LEU A 53 1.62 -15.20 -3.97
C LEU A 53 1.33 -13.91 -4.73
N MET A 54 0.68 -12.97 -4.04
CA MET A 54 0.27 -11.67 -4.57
C MET A 54 0.75 -10.53 -3.67
N VAL A 55 0.83 -9.32 -4.22
CA VAL A 55 1.12 -8.11 -3.45
C VAL A 55 0.07 -7.91 -2.37
N CYS A 56 -1.22 -7.81 -2.75
CA CYS A 56 -2.33 -7.76 -1.80
C CYS A 56 -3.60 -8.37 -2.42
N GLY A 57 -4.57 -8.73 -1.59
CA GLY A 57 -5.81 -9.35 -2.03
C GLY A 57 -6.70 -8.43 -2.88
N LEU A 58 -6.62 -7.12 -2.69
CA LEU A 58 -7.43 -6.16 -3.45
C LEU A 58 -6.86 -5.90 -4.85
N SER A 59 -5.54 -5.76 -4.98
CA SER A 59 -4.91 -5.48 -6.28
C SER A 59 -4.81 -6.69 -7.18
N ARG A 60 -4.73 -7.88 -6.60
CA ARG A 60 -4.44 -9.15 -7.29
C ARG A 60 -3.19 -9.12 -8.18
N ILE A 61 -2.24 -8.23 -7.87
CA ILE A 61 -0.94 -8.16 -8.55
C ILE A 61 -0.13 -9.36 -8.12
N LYS A 62 0.13 -10.28 -9.07
CA LYS A 62 0.82 -11.54 -8.82
C LYS A 62 2.33 -11.33 -8.75
N LEU A 63 2.98 -12.01 -7.81
CA LEU A 63 4.45 -12.04 -7.74
C LEU A 63 5.07 -13.09 -8.67
N GLY A 64 4.26 -13.95 -9.26
CA GLY A 64 4.74 -14.94 -10.24
C GLY A 64 5.27 -16.21 -9.59
N GLY A 65 4.61 -16.71 -8.55
CA GLY A 65 4.96 -17.98 -7.93
C GLY A 65 3.90 -18.48 -6.95
N ASN A 66 3.95 -19.79 -6.69
CA ASN A 66 3.04 -20.48 -5.80
C ASN A 66 3.82 -21.07 -4.61
N ILE A 67 3.43 -20.72 -3.39
CA ILE A 67 4.13 -21.11 -2.15
C ILE A 67 4.04 -22.61 -1.85
N LEU A 68 3.09 -23.33 -2.47
CA LEU A 68 2.98 -24.78 -2.31
C LEU A 68 4.12 -25.53 -3.04
N ASN A 69 4.71 -24.89 -4.07
CA ASN A 69 5.71 -25.51 -4.93
C ASN A 69 7.08 -24.84 -4.86
N THR A 70 7.13 -23.58 -4.38
CA THR A 70 8.35 -22.77 -4.42
C THR A 70 8.50 -21.97 -3.13
N PRO A 71 9.64 -22.00 -2.46
CA PRO A 71 9.90 -21.18 -1.28
C PRO A 71 9.72 -19.69 -1.57
N ILE A 72 9.13 -18.96 -0.63
CA ILE A 72 8.82 -17.52 -0.80
C ILE A 72 10.06 -16.68 -1.16
N ASN A 73 11.22 -17.01 -0.62
CA ASN A 73 12.47 -16.28 -0.92
C ASN A 73 12.89 -16.45 -2.38
N GLU A 74 12.63 -17.61 -2.97
CA GLU A 74 12.90 -17.87 -4.38
C GLU A 74 11.91 -17.11 -5.27
N ILE A 75 10.62 -17.13 -4.91
CA ILE A 75 9.61 -16.34 -5.62
C ILE A 75 10.01 -14.85 -5.59
N LYS A 76 10.35 -14.31 -4.44
CA LYS A 76 10.79 -12.90 -4.30
C LYS A 76 12.01 -12.57 -5.16
N LYS A 77 13.03 -13.44 -5.16
CA LYS A 77 14.25 -13.27 -5.96
C LYS A 77 13.96 -13.20 -7.45
N ASN A 78 13.05 -14.02 -7.95
CA ASN A 78 12.73 -14.13 -9.37
C ASN A 78 11.64 -13.14 -9.84
N SER A 79 10.86 -12.57 -8.92
CA SER A 79 9.76 -11.68 -9.22
C SER A 79 10.21 -10.30 -9.69
N SER A 80 9.83 -9.91 -10.91
CA SER A 80 10.00 -8.54 -11.40
C SER A 80 9.14 -7.55 -10.63
N VAL A 81 7.95 -7.96 -10.21
CA VAL A 81 7.03 -7.16 -9.40
C VAL A 81 7.67 -6.85 -8.05
N PHE A 82 8.24 -7.85 -7.37
CA PHE A 82 8.91 -7.63 -6.09
C PHE A 82 10.10 -6.66 -6.23
N ARG A 83 10.90 -6.78 -7.30
CA ARG A 83 11.99 -5.82 -7.56
C ARG A 83 11.51 -4.39 -7.72
N LYS A 84 10.35 -4.17 -8.35
CA LYS A 84 9.74 -2.83 -8.49
C LYS A 84 9.34 -2.23 -7.14
N PHE A 85 8.79 -3.05 -6.23
CA PHE A 85 8.50 -2.61 -4.86
C PHE A 85 9.80 -2.29 -4.10
N ALA A 86 10.78 -3.20 -4.13
CA ALA A 86 12.06 -3.01 -3.44
C ALA A 86 12.84 -1.77 -3.92
N SER A 87 12.65 -1.35 -5.17
CA SER A 87 13.29 -0.15 -5.76
C SER A 87 12.38 1.08 -5.83
N ASN A 88 11.18 1.01 -5.25
CA ASN A 88 10.16 2.07 -5.29
C ASN A 88 9.72 2.47 -6.71
N GLN A 89 9.94 1.62 -7.71
CA GLN A 89 9.54 1.86 -9.10
C GLN A 89 8.04 1.64 -9.35
N HIS A 90 7.32 1.11 -8.37
CA HIS A 90 5.88 0.87 -8.41
C HIS A 90 5.03 2.12 -8.11
N VAL A 91 5.63 3.28 -8.01
CA VAL A 91 4.94 4.55 -7.72
C VAL A 91 5.42 5.65 -8.68
N PRO A 92 4.57 6.68 -8.93
CA PRO A 92 4.95 7.83 -9.75
C PRO A 92 6.23 8.51 -9.25
N GLU A 93 7.00 9.08 -10.18
CA GLU A 93 8.26 9.74 -9.86
C GLU A 93 8.10 10.85 -8.80
N LYS A 94 7.00 11.63 -8.88
CA LYS A 94 6.70 12.66 -7.88
C LYS A 94 6.60 12.09 -6.45
N CYS A 95 6.14 10.85 -6.31
CA CYS A 95 6.04 10.19 -5.00
C CYS A 95 7.41 9.77 -4.50
N ARG A 96 8.27 9.21 -5.36
CA ARG A 96 9.64 8.81 -5.00
C ARG A 96 10.49 9.98 -4.50
N LYS A 97 10.23 11.19 -5.00
CA LYS A 97 10.90 12.43 -4.60
C LYS A 97 10.21 13.17 -3.44
N CYS A 98 9.12 12.63 -2.91
CA CYS A 98 8.31 13.27 -1.87
C CYS A 98 8.98 13.09 -0.49
N GLY A 99 9.09 14.17 0.28
CA GLY A 99 9.68 14.13 1.63
C GLY A 99 8.91 13.29 2.66
N THR A 100 7.68 12.86 2.35
CA THR A 100 6.87 11.96 3.20
C THR A 100 6.77 10.55 2.62
N PHE A 101 7.59 10.20 1.64
CA PHE A 101 7.48 8.91 0.94
C PHE A 101 7.62 7.72 1.90
N GLU A 102 8.61 7.75 2.78
CA GLU A 102 8.87 6.67 3.76
C GLU A 102 7.70 6.40 4.72
N LEU A 103 6.81 7.37 4.89
CA LEU A 103 5.61 7.26 5.72
C LEU A 103 4.35 6.95 4.90
N CYS A 104 4.37 7.21 3.59
CA CYS A 104 3.18 7.17 2.75
C CYS A 104 3.19 6.02 1.72
N HIS A 105 4.39 5.63 1.26
CA HIS A 105 4.63 4.64 0.20
C HIS A 105 3.81 4.86 -1.09
N GLY A 106 3.42 6.12 -1.36
CA GLY A 106 2.68 6.47 -2.58
C GLY A 106 1.21 6.08 -2.58
N GLY A 107 0.59 5.86 -1.41
CA GLY A 107 -0.83 5.52 -1.29
C GLY A 107 -1.15 4.07 -1.66
N CYS A 108 -2.40 3.80 -2.00
CA CYS A 108 -2.90 2.46 -2.30
C CYS A 108 -2.68 2.08 -3.77
N ARG A 109 -1.91 1.02 -4.04
CA ARG A 109 -1.68 0.53 -5.41
C ARG A 109 -2.90 -0.17 -6.02
N ALA A 110 -3.80 -0.73 -5.20
CA ALA A 110 -5.07 -1.25 -5.68
C ALA A 110 -5.99 -0.12 -6.17
N ALA A 111 -6.02 1.00 -5.45
CA ALA A 111 -6.76 2.19 -5.88
C ALA A 111 -6.15 2.81 -7.15
N ALA A 112 -4.82 2.85 -7.28
CA ALA A 112 -4.15 3.28 -8.51
C ALA A 112 -4.54 2.40 -9.71
N LEU A 113 -4.57 1.08 -9.53
CA LEU A 113 -4.93 0.10 -10.56
C LEU A 113 -6.35 0.31 -11.09
N SER A 114 -7.29 0.72 -10.25
CA SER A 114 -8.67 1.00 -10.68
C SER A 114 -8.78 2.21 -11.63
N ASN A 115 -7.76 3.07 -11.66
CA ASN A 115 -7.69 4.27 -12.50
C ASN A 115 -6.71 4.16 -13.69
N GLY A 116 -6.04 3.03 -13.84
CA GLY A 116 -5.04 2.82 -14.88
C GLY A 116 -4.11 1.67 -14.55
N ASP A 117 -2.80 1.91 -14.60
CA ASP A 117 -1.81 0.92 -14.18
C ASP A 117 -1.40 1.13 -12.72
N TRP A 118 -0.95 0.07 -12.07
CA TRP A 118 -0.53 0.12 -10.67
C TRP A 118 0.87 0.73 -10.46
N GLU A 119 1.64 0.92 -11.54
CA GLU A 119 3.03 1.35 -11.47
C GLU A 119 3.19 2.87 -11.50
N GLN A 120 2.55 3.53 -12.47
CA GLN A 120 2.75 4.95 -12.72
C GLN A 120 1.50 5.79 -12.42
N THR A 121 0.33 5.16 -12.35
CA THR A 121 -0.91 5.87 -12.04
C THR A 121 -0.87 6.31 -10.57
N PRO A 122 -1.11 7.59 -10.27
CA PRO A 122 -1.28 8.04 -8.90
C PRO A 122 -2.48 7.37 -8.24
N ASP A 123 -2.42 7.20 -6.92
CA ASP A 123 -3.63 6.92 -6.14
C ASP A 123 -4.67 8.03 -6.41
N PRO A 124 -5.94 7.70 -6.74
CA PRO A 124 -6.96 8.70 -7.08
C PRO A 124 -7.23 9.72 -5.97
N ASN A 125 -6.86 9.40 -4.73
CA ASN A 125 -6.99 10.32 -3.59
C ASN A 125 -5.79 11.27 -3.45
N MET A 126 -4.76 11.20 -4.31
CA MET A 126 -3.64 12.16 -4.31
C MET A 126 -4.07 13.53 -4.83
N LYS A 127 -3.48 14.56 -4.23
CA LYS A 127 -3.58 15.97 -4.68
C LYS A 127 -2.34 16.39 -5.45
#